data_8841373a768357c3a722080ff7df08eb
#
_entry.id   8841373a768357c3a722080ff7df08eb
#
_cell.length_a   1.000
_cell.length_b   1.000
_cell.length_c   1.000
_cell.angle_alpha   90.00
_cell.angle_beta   90.00
_cell.angle_gamma   90.00
#
_symmetry.space_group_name_H-M   'P 1'
#
loop_
_entity.id
_entity.type
_entity.pdbx_description
1 polymer ?
#
loop_
_entity_poly.entity_id
_entity_poly.type
_entity_poly.pdbx_seq_one_letter_code
_entity_poly.pdbx_strand_id
1 'polypeptide(L)'
;KFEGNFHGQHDTVLVSTLAVEGDPDSPVAHVDSAGIPANVKDNMLILPYNDANRAVEQIRLHADELGGVIVEPVSAFGLGVVPAEMEFLKALRQVTAELDIPLIFDEVVTNFRIAPGGAAEYFGVMPDLVCLGKILGGGFAIGGFGGKREIMDRVVTPRVGLWDLSEQIFQSGCF
;
A
#
# COMPACT_ATOMS: atom_id res chain seq x y z
N LYS A 1 5.86 -3.73 -0.44
CA LYS A 1 5.16 -3.12 -1.59
C LYS A 1 5.63 -3.74 -2.90
N PHE A 2 5.01 -3.35 -4.00
CA PHE A 2 5.33 -3.87 -5.35
C PHE A 2 6.10 -2.83 -6.16
N GLU A 3 7.03 -3.32 -6.98
CA GLU A 3 7.78 -2.48 -7.90
C GLU A 3 6.85 -1.73 -8.85
N GLY A 4 7.17 -0.46 -9.13
CA GLY A 4 6.34 0.40 -9.96
C GLY A 4 5.05 0.92 -9.31
N ASN A 5 4.76 0.57 -8.04
CA ASN A 5 3.62 1.12 -7.32
C ASN A 5 4.02 2.40 -6.58
N PHE A 6 3.20 3.44 -6.74
CA PHE A 6 3.41 4.76 -6.12
C PHE A 6 2.42 5.01 -4.97
N HIS A 7 2.94 5.28 -3.78
CA HIS A 7 2.16 5.47 -2.56
C HIS A 7 2.34 6.85 -1.92
N GLY A 8 2.60 7.85 -2.72
CA GLY A 8 2.80 9.23 -2.26
C GLY A 8 4.28 9.64 -2.20
N GLN A 9 4.50 10.90 -1.80
CA GLN A 9 5.82 11.53 -1.82
C GLN A 9 6.53 11.57 -0.46
N HIS A 10 6.11 10.72 0.47
CA HIS A 10 6.79 10.58 1.74
C HIS A 10 8.05 9.72 1.57
N ASP A 11 9.16 10.13 2.17
CA ASP A 11 10.47 9.47 2.03
C ASP A 11 10.41 7.97 2.26
N THR A 12 9.62 7.51 3.23
CA THR A 12 9.50 6.08 3.57
C THR A 12 8.81 5.22 2.52
N VAL A 13 8.11 5.80 1.56
CA VAL A 13 7.37 5.08 0.50
C VAL A 13 7.88 5.36 -0.91
N LEU A 14 8.75 6.39 -1.06
CA LEU A 14 9.44 6.70 -2.32
C LEU A 14 10.62 5.74 -2.55
N VAL A 15 10.28 4.48 -2.73
CA VAL A 15 11.21 3.39 -2.96
C VAL A 15 10.69 2.55 -4.11
N SER A 16 11.48 2.34 -5.16
CA SER A 16 11.17 1.51 -6.34
C SER A 16 9.82 1.84 -6.99
N THR A 17 9.58 3.14 -7.22
CA THR A 17 8.34 3.65 -7.84
C THR A 17 8.48 3.85 -9.35
N LEU A 18 9.63 4.34 -9.80
CA LEU A 18 9.84 4.78 -11.19
C LEU A 18 10.85 3.96 -11.96
N ALA A 19 11.74 3.27 -11.29
CA ALA A 19 12.83 2.57 -11.91
C ALA A 19 12.76 1.08 -11.65
N VAL A 20 12.91 0.33 -12.72
CA VAL A 20 13.13 -1.11 -12.67
C VAL A 20 14.64 -1.31 -12.74
N GLU A 21 15.27 -1.53 -11.60
CA GLU A 21 16.70 -1.87 -11.54
C GLU A 21 16.86 -3.33 -11.14
N GLY A 22 17.72 -4.06 -11.86
CA GLY A 22 18.02 -5.45 -11.56
C GLY A 22 17.16 -6.45 -12.32
N ASP A 23 17.02 -7.63 -11.75
CA ASP A 23 16.21 -8.72 -12.29
C ASP A 23 14.72 -8.43 -12.02
N PRO A 24 13.86 -8.38 -13.04
CA PRO A 24 12.42 -8.19 -12.85
C PRO A 24 11.78 -9.22 -11.91
N ASP A 25 12.33 -10.44 -11.87
CA ASP A 25 11.84 -11.50 -10.99
C ASP A 25 12.37 -11.37 -9.54
N SER A 26 13.33 -10.46 -9.32
CA SER A 26 13.93 -10.20 -8.02
C SER A 26 14.33 -8.72 -7.90
N PRO A 27 13.33 -7.82 -7.83
CA PRO A 27 13.58 -6.39 -7.80
C PRO A 27 14.36 -5.99 -6.53
N VAL A 28 15.28 -5.06 -6.71
CA VAL A 28 16.11 -4.53 -5.62
C VAL A 28 15.54 -3.18 -5.18
N ALA A 29 15.31 -3.04 -3.88
CA ALA A 29 14.83 -1.78 -3.32
C ALA A 29 15.84 -0.64 -3.58
N HIS A 30 15.39 0.46 -4.18
CA HIS A 30 16.19 1.68 -4.36
C HIS A 30 15.35 2.90 -4.01
N VAL A 31 16.00 3.96 -3.54
CA VAL A 31 15.31 5.23 -3.24
C VAL A 31 15.12 6.04 -4.53
N ASP A 32 13.93 6.62 -4.70
CA ASP A 32 13.55 7.31 -5.94
C ASP A 32 14.05 8.78 -6.00
N SER A 33 14.65 9.29 -4.93
CA SER A 33 15.15 10.66 -4.87
C SER A 33 16.48 10.76 -4.13
N ALA A 34 17.38 11.56 -4.65
CA ALA A 34 18.71 11.78 -4.08
C ALA A 34 18.70 12.40 -2.66
N GLY A 35 17.59 13.01 -2.24
CA GLY A 35 17.43 13.58 -0.89
C GLY A 35 16.99 12.56 0.17
N ILE A 36 16.57 11.37 -0.22
CA ILE A 36 16.10 10.34 0.69
C ILE A 36 17.30 9.60 1.29
N PRO A 37 17.37 9.41 2.62
CA PRO A 37 18.43 8.62 3.24
C PRO A 37 18.43 7.19 2.69
N ALA A 38 19.60 6.68 2.32
CA ALA A 38 19.74 5.38 1.66
C ALA A 38 19.20 4.18 2.47
N ASN A 39 19.20 4.29 3.80
CA ASN A 39 18.70 3.24 4.70
C ASN A 39 17.17 3.16 4.76
N VAL A 40 16.44 4.10 4.15
CA VAL A 40 14.96 4.02 4.09
C VAL A 40 14.51 2.77 3.34
N LYS A 41 15.22 2.40 2.28
CA LYS A 41 14.93 1.20 1.50
C LYS A 41 15.02 -0.11 2.29
N ASP A 42 15.81 -0.12 3.37
CA ASP A 42 16.03 -1.32 4.18
C ASP A 42 14.76 -1.74 4.96
N ASN A 43 13.78 -0.83 5.06
CA ASN A 43 12.47 -1.09 5.65
C ASN A 43 11.41 -1.54 4.63
N MET A 44 11.79 -1.76 3.37
CA MET A 44 10.88 -2.09 2.28
C MET A 44 11.27 -3.39 1.61
N LEU A 45 10.38 -4.38 1.68
CA LEU A 45 10.41 -5.54 0.79
C LEU A 45 9.73 -5.15 -0.52
N ILE A 46 10.50 -5.18 -1.62
CA ILE A 46 9.99 -4.90 -2.97
C ILE A 46 9.77 -6.21 -3.70
N LEU A 47 8.57 -6.40 -4.23
CA LEU A 47 8.17 -7.61 -4.93
C LEU A 47 7.74 -7.29 -6.37
N PRO A 48 7.88 -8.22 -7.31
CA PRO A 48 7.40 -8.05 -8.66
C PRO A 48 5.87 -7.93 -8.66
N TYR A 49 5.36 -7.01 -9.50
CA TYR A 49 3.93 -6.81 -9.67
C TYR A 49 3.34 -7.89 -10.58
N ASN A 50 2.16 -8.43 -10.23
CA ASN A 50 1.47 -9.52 -10.94
C ASN A 50 2.17 -10.89 -10.93
N ASP A 51 3.18 -11.09 -10.08
CA ASP A 51 3.73 -12.42 -9.80
C ASP A 51 3.19 -12.95 -8.47
N ALA A 52 2.07 -13.68 -8.53
CA ALA A 52 1.40 -14.24 -7.35
C ALA A 52 2.29 -15.24 -6.59
N ASN A 53 3.02 -16.07 -7.31
CA ASN A 53 3.84 -17.12 -6.70
C ASN A 53 5.00 -16.53 -5.92
N ARG A 54 5.71 -15.60 -6.53
CA ARG A 54 6.84 -14.92 -5.90
C ARG A 54 6.38 -14.05 -4.73
N ALA A 55 5.28 -13.34 -4.88
CA ALA A 55 4.72 -12.54 -3.80
C ALA A 55 4.35 -13.40 -2.58
N VAL A 56 3.65 -14.50 -2.77
CA VAL A 56 3.27 -15.42 -1.68
C VAL A 56 4.48 -16.02 -1.00
N GLU A 57 5.48 -16.49 -1.78
CA GLU A 57 6.72 -17.04 -1.25
C GLU A 57 7.43 -16.05 -0.34
N GLN A 58 7.65 -14.82 -0.83
CA GLN A 58 8.40 -13.80 -0.10
C GLN A 58 7.62 -13.24 1.10
N ILE A 59 6.31 -13.09 1.01
CA ILE A 59 5.49 -12.67 2.15
C ILE A 59 5.57 -13.73 3.27
N ARG A 60 5.54 -15.02 2.93
CA ARG A 60 5.69 -16.09 3.93
C ARG A 60 7.08 -16.10 4.56
N LEU A 61 8.12 -15.91 3.75
CA LEU A 61 9.51 -15.90 4.22
C LEU A 61 9.79 -14.79 5.22
N HIS A 62 9.17 -13.61 5.02
CA HIS A 62 9.38 -12.41 5.84
C HIS A 62 8.19 -12.09 6.77
N ALA A 63 7.31 -13.06 7.04
CA ALA A 63 6.07 -12.84 7.77
C ALA A 63 6.25 -12.16 9.13
N ASP A 64 7.29 -12.52 9.87
CA ASP A 64 7.58 -11.97 11.21
C ASP A 64 8.12 -10.52 11.17
N GLU A 65 8.51 -10.03 10.00
CA GLU A 65 9.08 -8.69 9.79
C GLU A 65 8.07 -7.71 9.16
N LEU A 66 7.00 -8.23 8.53
CA LEU A 66 6.08 -7.42 7.76
C LEU A 66 5.00 -6.78 8.62
N GLY A 67 4.96 -5.45 8.63
CA GLY A 67 3.87 -4.67 9.24
C GLY A 67 2.62 -4.55 8.36
N GLY A 68 2.72 -4.83 7.06
CA GLY A 68 1.61 -4.78 6.11
C GLY A 68 2.06 -4.98 4.68
N VAL A 69 1.11 -5.30 3.81
CA VAL A 69 1.31 -5.40 2.35
C VAL A 69 0.46 -4.34 1.67
N ILE A 70 1.11 -3.41 0.96
CA ILE A 70 0.42 -2.34 0.21
C ILE A 70 0.56 -2.56 -1.29
N VAL A 71 -0.54 -2.39 -2.02
CA VAL A 71 -0.61 -2.56 -3.47
C VAL A 71 -1.56 -1.54 -4.11
N GLU A 72 -1.19 -1.01 -5.28
CA GLU A 72 -2.14 -0.36 -6.19
C GLU A 72 -2.88 -1.46 -6.98
N PRO A 73 -4.21 -1.61 -6.87
CA PRO A 73 -4.96 -2.59 -7.69
C PRO A 73 -4.89 -2.30 -9.20
N VAL A 74 -4.58 -1.06 -9.55
CA VAL A 74 -4.14 -0.65 -10.88
C VAL A 74 -2.91 0.24 -10.68
N SER A 75 -1.74 -0.25 -11.05
CA SER A 75 -0.52 0.57 -10.99
C SER A 75 -0.62 1.70 -12.00
N ALA A 76 -0.93 2.90 -11.50
CA ALA A 76 -1.33 4.00 -12.37
C ALA A 76 -0.19 4.94 -12.77
N PHE A 77 0.91 4.95 -12.02
CA PHE A 77 2.01 5.89 -12.24
C PHE A 77 3.28 5.21 -12.75
N GLY A 78 3.86 4.31 -11.97
CA GLY A 78 5.18 3.74 -12.28
C GLY A 78 5.19 2.76 -13.45
N LEU A 79 4.13 1.96 -13.62
CA LEU A 79 4.02 0.97 -14.70
C LEU A 79 3.17 1.44 -15.89
N GLY A 80 2.53 2.62 -15.81
CA GLY A 80 1.75 3.17 -16.92
C GLY A 80 0.36 2.55 -17.09
N VAL A 81 -0.42 2.51 -16.02
CA VAL A 81 -1.82 2.01 -15.97
C VAL A 81 -1.92 0.51 -16.26
N VAL A 82 -1.24 -0.29 -15.45
CA VAL A 82 -1.29 -1.75 -15.51
C VAL A 82 -2.24 -2.26 -14.43
N PRO A 83 -3.35 -2.94 -14.79
CA PRO A 83 -4.23 -3.58 -13.82
C PRO A 83 -3.55 -4.79 -13.14
N ALA A 84 -3.87 -4.98 -11.88
CA ALA A 84 -3.55 -6.23 -11.21
C ALA A 84 -4.32 -7.40 -11.83
N GLU A 85 -3.68 -8.55 -11.92
CA GLU A 85 -4.35 -9.78 -12.27
C GLU A 85 -5.23 -10.25 -11.09
N MET A 86 -6.41 -10.78 -11.40
CA MET A 86 -7.36 -11.24 -10.38
C MET A 86 -6.75 -12.29 -9.44
N GLU A 87 -6.00 -13.23 -10.00
CA GLU A 87 -5.39 -14.30 -9.23
C GLU A 87 -4.27 -13.78 -8.32
N PHE A 88 -3.55 -12.75 -8.75
CA PHE A 88 -2.55 -12.06 -7.94
C PHE A 88 -3.20 -11.41 -6.69
N LEU A 89 -4.27 -10.62 -6.87
CA LEU A 89 -4.96 -9.98 -5.73
C LEU A 89 -5.58 -11.00 -4.78
N LYS A 90 -6.16 -12.09 -5.30
CA LYS A 90 -6.70 -13.18 -4.48
C LYS A 90 -5.60 -13.87 -3.68
N ALA A 91 -4.46 -14.15 -4.30
CA ALA A 91 -3.31 -14.76 -3.63
C ALA A 91 -2.77 -13.86 -2.51
N LEU A 92 -2.64 -12.55 -2.75
CA LEU A 92 -2.29 -11.58 -1.72
C LEU A 92 -3.28 -11.59 -0.57
N ARG A 93 -4.60 -11.53 -0.87
CA ARG A 93 -5.63 -11.57 0.18
C ARG A 93 -5.56 -12.85 1.00
N GLN A 94 -5.36 -13.98 0.34
CA GLN A 94 -5.28 -15.27 1.03
C GLN A 94 -4.07 -15.34 1.96
N VAL A 95 -2.87 -15.09 1.46
CA VAL A 95 -1.64 -15.20 2.26
C VAL A 95 -1.61 -14.19 3.41
N THR A 96 -2.07 -12.97 3.18
CA THR A 96 -2.12 -11.95 4.23
C THR A 96 -3.14 -12.26 5.32
N ALA A 97 -4.29 -12.86 4.95
CA ALA A 97 -5.26 -13.33 5.93
C ALA A 97 -4.76 -14.52 6.76
N GLU A 98 -4.06 -15.47 6.13
CA GLU A 98 -3.47 -16.63 6.82
C GLU A 98 -2.40 -16.22 7.85
N LEU A 99 -1.69 -15.13 7.59
CA LEU A 99 -0.56 -14.66 8.41
C LEU A 99 -0.93 -13.49 9.33
N ASP A 100 -2.19 -13.06 9.34
CA ASP A 100 -2.68 -11.88 10.09
C ASP A 100 -1.89 -10.58 9.76
N ILE A 101 -1.48 -10.44 8.50
CA ILE A 101 -0.79 -9.26 7.97
C ILE A 101 -1.82 -8.36 7.29
N PRO A 102 -1.92 -7.05 7.61
CA PRO A 102 -2.84 -6.14 6.93
C PRO A 102 -2.57 -6.03 5.43
N LEU A 103 -3.60 -6.25 4.59
CA LEU A 103 -3.59 -5.93 3.17
C LEU A 103 -4.15 -4.54 2.97
N ILE A 104 -3.39 -3.68 2.30
CA ILE A 104 -3.73 -2.28 2.05
C ILE A 104 -3.90 -2.08 0.54
N PHE A 105 -5.09 -1.65 0.11
CA PHE A 105 -5.27 -1.19 -1.26
C PHE A 105 -5.05 0.31 -1.34
N ASP A 106 -4.08 0.71 -2.15
CA ASP A 106 -3.94 2.10 -2.54
C ASP A 106 -4.90 2.39 -3.69
N GLU A 107 -6.06 2.93 -3.33
CA GLU A 107 -7.11 3.31 -4.26
C GLU A 107 -7.14 4.80 -4.55
N VAL A 108 -6.06 5.51 -4.31
CA VAL A 108 -5.98 6.95 -4.60
C VAL A 108 -6.30 7.27 -6.07
N VAL A 109 -6.07 6.33 -6.99
CA VAL A 109 -6.44 6.47 -8.39
C VAL A 109 -7.75 5.75 -8.73
N THR A 110 -7.98 4.56 -8.18
CA THR A 110 -9.09 3.67 -8.59
C THR A 110 -10.41 3.96 -7.89
N ASN A 111 -10.39 4.56 -6.68
CA ASN A 111 -11.62 4.85 -5.94
C ASN A 111 -12.61 5.66 -6.77
N PHE A 112 -13.88 5.30 -6.74
CA PHE A 112 -14.98 5.93 -7.49
C PHE A 112 -14.78 6.04 -9.01
N ARG A 113 -13.66 5.56 -9.57
CA ARG A 113 -13.39 5.62 -11.01
C ARG A 113 -13.81 4.36 -11.74
N ILE A 114 -13.44 3.20 -11.21
CA ILE A 114 -13.70 1.92 -11.88
C ILE A 114 -14.99 1.26 -11.38
N ALA A 115 -15.41 1.57 -10.17
CA ALA A 115 -16.70 1.21 -9.59
C ALA A 115 -17.02 2.18 -8.44
N PRO A 116 -18.28 2.30 -7.97
CA PRO A 116 -18.65 3.07 -6.79
C PRO A 116 -17.86 2.68 -5.53
N GLY A 117 -17.62 1.39 -5.32
CA GLY A 117 -16.77 0.87 -4.24
C GLY A 117 -15.31 0.65 -4.64
N GLY A 118 -14.85 1.28 -5.73
CA GLY A 118 -13.46 1.24 -6.17
C GLY A 118 -13.00 -0.12 -6.68
N ALA A 119 -11.70 -0.37 -6.54
CA ALA A 119 -11.08 -1.62 -6.98
C ALA A 119 -11.49 -2.81 -6.11
N ALA A 120 -11.74 -2.60 -4.83
CA ALA A 120 -12.22 -3.66 -3.94
C ALA A 120 -13.53 -4.27 -4.45
N GLU A 121 -14.49 -3.44 -4.89
CA GLU A 121 -15.72 -3.88 -5.51
C GLU A 121 -15.47 -4.54 -6.87
N TYR A 122 -14.71 -3.87 -7.74
CA TYR A 122 -14.46 -4.31 -9.11
C TYR A 122 -13.80 -5.70 -9.17
N PHE A 123 -12.77 -5.91 -8.34
CA PHE A 123 -12.05 -7.19 -8.28
C PHE A 123 -12.69 -8.21 -7.32
N GLY A 124 -13.65 -7.80 -6.49
CA GLY A 124 -14.24 -8.68 -5.47
C GLY A 124 -13.26 -9.14 -4.41
N VAL A 125 -12.22 -8.35 -4.15
CA VAL A 125 -11.17 -8.61 -3.15
C VAL A 125 -11.18 -7.52 -2.11
N MET A 126 -11.53 -7.84 -0.87
CA MET A 126 -11.64 -6.86 0.20
C MET A 126 -10.31 -6.72 0.96
N PRO A 127 -9.69 -5.54 0.96
CA PRO A 127 -8.51 -5.25 1.77
C PRO A 127 -8.88 -5.03 3.25
N ASP A 128 -7.87 -4.96 4.09
CA ASP A 128 -8.03 -4.57 5.50
C ASP A 128 -8.08 -3.04 5.66
N LEU A 129 -7.31 -2.34 4.83
CA LEU A 129 -7.28 -0.87 4.74
C LEU A 129 -7.33 -0.42 3.28
N VAL A 130 -7.89 0.77 3.07
CA VAL A 130 -7.93 1.43 1.77
C VAL A 130 -7.47 2.89 1.91
N CYS A 131 -6.61 3.33 0.98
CA CYS A 131 -6.21 4.73 0.84
C CYS A 131 -7.04 5.39 -0.27
N LEU A 132 -7.53 6.59 -0.01
CA LEU A 132 -8.42 7.35 -0.89
C LEU A 132 -7.84 8.75 -1.15
N GLY A 133 -8.08 9.28 -2.34
CA GLY A 133 -7.61 10.61 -2.69
C GLY A 133 -8.13 11.06 -4.05
N LYS A 134 -7.46 12.02 -4.66
CA LYS A 134 -7.76 12.54 -6.01
C LYS A 134 -9.24 12.84 -6.22
N ILE A 135 -9.99 11.95 -6.86
CA ILE A 135 -11.41 12.12 -7.18
C ILE A 135 -12.28 12.32 -5.94
N LEU A 136 -11.90 11.75 -4.80
CA LEU A 136 -12.57 11.96 -3.51
C LEU A 136 -12.72 13.46 -3.19
N GLY A 137 -11.71 14.25 -3.51
CA GLY A 137 -11.70 15.68 -3.24
C GLY A 137 -12.45 16.53 -4.27
N GLY A 138 -12.78 15.97 -5.45
CA GLY A 138 -13.46 16.74 -6.51
C GLY A 138 -12.73 18.02 -6.92
N GLY A 139 -11.41 18.05 -6.81
CA GLY A 139 -10.56 19.21 -7.07
C GLY A 139 -9.99 19.88 -5.81
N PHE A 140 -10.48 19.52 -4.63
CA PHE A 140 -9.91 19.98 -3.37
C PHE A 140 -8.80 19.03 -2.88
N ALA A 141 -7.85 19.56 -2.10
CA ALA A 141 -6.77 18.80 -1.49
C ALA A 141 -7.30 17.98 -0.32
N ILE A 142 -7.86 16.80 -0.60
CA ILE A 142 -8.42 15.88 0.37
C ILE A 142 -7.84 14.49 0.12
N GLY A 143 -7.40 13.85 1.17
CA GLY A 143 -7.07 12.44 1.22
C GLY A 143 -7.76 11.79 2.42
N GLY A 144 -7.86 10.47 2.39
CA GLY A 144 -8.45 9.71 3.47
C GLY A 144 -7.98 8.27 3.44
N PHE A 145 -8.21 7.58 4.53
CA PHE A 145 -8.06 6.14 4.60
C PHE A 145 -9.13 5.55 5.51
N GLY A 146 -9.40 4.28 5.33
CA GLY A 146 -10.39 3.57 6.12
C GLY A 146 -10.19 2.08 6.03
N GLY A 147 -10.94 1.31 6.81
CA GLY A 147 -10.86 -0.14 6.78
C GLY A 147 -11.46 -0.81 7.99
N LYS A 148 -10.89 -1.95 8.37
CA LYS A 148 -11.38 -2.74 9.49
C LYS A 148 -11.40 -1.96 10.79
N ARG A 149 -12.48 -2.11 11.54
CA ARG A 149 -12.71 -1.39 12.80
C ARG A 149 -11.57 -1.58 13.80
N GLU A 150 -11.09 -2.81 13.97
CA GLU A 150 -10.02 -3.13 14.92
C GLU A 150 -8.70 -2.41 14.62
N ILE A 151 -8.46 -2.04 13.36
CA ILE A 151 -7.30 -1.23 12.96
C ILE A 151 -7.64 0.26 13.15
N MET A 152 -8.81 0.68 12.68
CA MET A 152 -9.21 2.09 12.72
C MET A 152 -9.44 2.60 14.15
N ASP A 153 -9.89 1.75 15.06
CA ASP A 153 -10.06 2.11 16.48
C ASP A 153 -8.72 2.46 17.17
N ARG A 154 -7.58 2.05 16.60
CA ARG A 154 -6.26 2.45 17.08
C ARG A 154 -5.84 3.84 16.56
N VAL A 155 -6.41 4.30 15.46
CA VAL A 155 -6.15 5.61 14.86
C VAL A 155 -6.98 6.70 15.55
N VAL A 156 -8.22 6.37 15.91
CA VAL A 156 -9.13 7.29 16.58
C VAL A 156 -9.07 7.04 18.07
N THR A 157 -8.35 7.88 18.79
CA THR A 157 -8.32 7.83 20.26
C THR A 157 -9.38 8.80 20.83
N PRO A 158 -10.53 8.32 21.31
CA PRO A 158 -11.62 9.19 21.70
C PRO A 158 -11.39 9.97 23.00
N ARG A 159 -10.29 9.72 23.74
CA ARG A 159 -10.17 10.18 25.14
C ARG A 159 -8.77 10.46 25.62
N VAL A 160 -7.92 10.99 24.81
CA VAL A 160 -6.60 11.28 25.32
C VAL A 160 -6.49 12.76 25.60
N GLY A 161 -6.24 13.08 26.85
CA GLY A 161 -5.62 14.36 27.17
C GLY A 161 -4.39 14.51 26.27
N LEU A 162 -4.13 15.72 25.81
CA LEU A 162 -3.12 16.11 24.80
C LEU A 162 -1.70 15.50 24.96
N TRP A 163 -1.47 14.63 25.94
CA TRP A 163 -0.14 14.21 26.38
C TRP A 163 0.08 12.70 26.53
N ASP A 164 -0.94 11.86 26.29
CA ASP A 164 -0.71 10.43 26.29
C ASP A 164 -0.52 9.94 24.83
N LEU A 165 0.72 9.91 24.39
CA LEU A 165 1.14 9.57 23.03
C LEU A 165 1.54 8.09 22.88
N SER A 166 1.44 7.30 23.95
CA SER A 166 2.01 5.95 23.98
C SER A 166 1.31 4.94 23.07
N GLU A 167 0.06 5.22 22.67
CA GLU A 167 -0.74 4.34 21.79
C GLU A 167 -1.33 5.04 20.56
N GLN A 168 -0.87 6.26 20.24
CA GLN A 168 -1.43 7.05 19.14
C GLN A 168 -0.68 6.82 17.83
N ILE A 169 -1.42 6.44 16.80
CA ILE A 169 -0.95 6.58 15.43
C ILE A 169 -1.23 8.02 14.99
N PHE A 170 -0.18 8.81 14.82
CA PHE A 170 -0.33 10.17 14.29
C PHE A 170 -0.84 10.13 12.85
N GLN A 171 -1.92 10.82 12.58
CA GLN A 171 -2.29 11.17 11.22
C GLN A 171 -1.32 12.23 10.71
N SER A 172 -0.31 11.84 9.95
CA SER A 172 0.37 12.80 9.09
C SER A 172 -0.54 13.04 7.89
N GLY A 173 -1.15 14.20 7.82
CA GLY A 173 -1.89 14.61 6.63
C GLY A 173 -0.93 14.61 5.44
N CYS A 174 -1.24 13.85 4.39
CA CYS A 174 -0.64 14.06 3.08
C CYS A 174 -1.20 15.37 2.53
N PHE A 175 -0.39 16.39 2.44
CA PHE A 175 -0.66 17.63 1.73
C PHE A 175 -0.39 17.47 0.24
#